data_4fdebba86802111e2993ffc1e31a4786
#
_entry.id   4fdebba86802111e2993ffc1e31a4786
#
_cell.length_a   1.000
_cell.length_b   1.000
_cell.length_c   1.000
_cell.angle_alpha   90.00
_cell.angle_beta   90.00
_cell.angle_gamma   90.00
#
_symmetry.space_group_name_H-M   'P 1'
#
loop_
_entity.id
_entity.type
_entity.pdbx_description
1 polymer ?
#
loop_
_entity_poly.entity_id
_entity_poly.type
_entity_poly.pdbx_seq_one_letter_code
_entity_poly.pdbx_strand_id
1 'polypeptide(L)'
;DQLLSESLGKHERGATPLTVVNTRDLHSRGQQHQEGRRDKLITNLLPGVPHLSPITVPKHELDQDQLNQLAGVTMPRILQAAIDGTNKAYADEQRPTADLALPEINEHSLGQLFQMLMLATVVEGRLVGTNPYGQPGVEAYKKNMQANLGIK
;
A
#
# COMPACT_ATOMS: atom_id res chain seq x y z
N ASP A 1 0.91 5.92 4.04
CA ASP A 1 0.91 5.54 5.46
C ASP A 1 1.15 6.77 6.35
N GLN A 2 2.35 7.34 6.36
CA GLN A 2 2.71 8.49 7.19
C GLN A 2 1.74 9.66 7.04
N LEU A 3 1.43 10.08 5.80
CA LEU A 3 0.54 11.19 5.53
C LEU A 3 -0.83 11.04 6.21
N LEU A 4 -1.45 9.87 6.09
CA LEU A 4 -2.76 9.61 6.71
C LEU A 4 -2.66 9.52 8.22
N SER A 5 -1.67 8.80 8.75
CA SER A 5 -1.47 8.62 10.20
C SER A 5 -1.28 9.96 10.91
N GLU A 6 -0.35 10.78 10.42
CA GLU A 6 -0.02 12.07 11.04
C GLU A 6 -1.13 13.11 10.86
N SER A 7 -1.84 13.07 9.74
CA SER A 7 -2.87 14.07 9.45
C SER A 7 -4.21 13.76 10.12
N LEU A 8 -4.62 12.50 10.15
CA LEU A 8 -5.97 12.09 10.54
C LEU A 8 -6.06 11.38 11.89
N GLY A 9 -4.96 10.81 12.40
CA GLY A 9 -4.90 10.11 13.68
C GLY A 9 -4.99 11.06 14.88
N LYS A 10 -6.14 11.74 15.06
CA LYS A 10 -6.37 12.76 16.10
C LYS A 10 -7.72 12.56 16.75
N HIS A 11 -7.82 12.87 18.05
CA HIS A 11 -9.08 12.80 18.80
C HIS A 11 -9.76 11.42 18.70
N GLU A 12 -8.98 10.35 18.74
CA GLU A 12 -9.45 8.96 18.60
C GLU A 12 -10.19 8.69 17.27
N ARG A 13 -9.91 9.49 16.24
CA ARG A 13 -10.47 9.39 14.89
C ARG A 13 -9.38 9.04 13.90
N GLY A 14 -9.80 8.75 12.68
CA GLY A 14 -8.93 8.34 11.58
C GLY A 14 -8.69 6.82 11.57
N ALA A 15 -8.62 6.27 10.37
CA ALA A 15 -8.23 4.88 10.18
C ALA A 15 -6.73 4.70 10.47
N THR A 16 -6.32 3.50 10.85
CA THR A 16 -4.90 3.13 10.92
C THR A 16 -4.46 2.63 9.55
N PRO A 17 -3.69 3.41 8.79
CA PRO A 17 -3.18 2.96 7.51
C PRO A 17 -2.06 1.92 7.72
N LEU A 18 -2.05 0.91 6.86
CA LEU A 18 -1.01 -0.12 6.83
C LEU A 18 -0.54 -0.32 5.41
N THR A 19 0.70 0.01 5.15
CA THR A 19 1.32 -0.20 3.83
C THR A 19 1.94 -1.59 3.75
N VAL A 20 1.64 -2.29 2.68
CA VAL A 20 2.19 -3.61 2.37
C VAL A 20 2.73 -3.64 0.94
N VAL A 21 3.71 -4.48 0.69
CA VAL A 21 4.29 -4.68 -0.64
C VAL A 21 4.04 -6.12 -1.09
N ASN A 22 3.06 -6.29 -1.95
CA ASN A 22 2.74 -7.59 -2.52
C ASN A 22 3.64 -7.85 -3.76
N THR A 23 3.99 -9.11 -4.02
CA THR A 23 3.44 -10.37 -3.46
C THR A 23 4.07 -10.80 -2.11
N ARG A 24 5.17 -10.17 -1.69
CA ARG A 24 5.89 -10.52 -0.46
C ARG A 24 4.94 -10.57 0.76
N ASP A 25 4.15 -9.54 0.95
CA ASP A 25 3.35 -9.38 2.16
C ASP A 25 2.00 -10.13 2.10
N LEU A 26 1.68 -10.81 1.01
CA LEU A 26 0.61 -11.81 0.99
C LEU A 26 0.87 -12.94 2.01
N HIS A 27 2.15 -13.30 2.22
CA HIS A 27 2.54 -14.31 3.21
C HIS A 27 2.36 -13.85 4.66
N SER A 28 2.36 -12.55 4.91
CA SER A 28 2.21 -11.99 6.26
C SER A 28 0.81 -11.43 6.53
N ARG A 29 0.08 -10.99 5.52
CA ARG A 29 -1.18 -10.27 5.65
C ARG A 29 -2.36 -10.90 4.90
N GLY A 30 -2.09 -11.73 3.90
CA GLY A 30 -3.13 -12.28 3.03
C GLY A 30 -4.23 -12.99 3.79
N GLN A 31 -3.90 -13.84 4.77
CA GLN A 31 -4.88 -14.52 5.60
C GLN A 31 -5.79 -13.52 6.36
N GLN A 32 -5.20 -12.50 6.96
CA GLN A 32 -5.95 -11.49 7.70
C GLN A 32 -6.84 -10.64 6.77
N HIS A 33 -6.36 -10.33 5.58
CA HIS A 33 -7.14 -9.59 4.59
C HIS A 33 -8.31 -10.44 4.09
N GLN A 34 -8.09 -11.74 3.88
CA GLN A 34 -9.11 -12.66 3.34
C GLN A 34 -10.17 -13.03 4.37
N GLU A 35 -9.78 -13.45 5.58
CA GLU A 35 -10.72 -14.01 6.57
C GLU A 35 -10.79 -13.21 7.87
N GLY A 36 -9.89 -12.25 8.07
CA GLY A 36 -9.89 -11.44 9.28
C GLY A 36 -11.08 -10.48 9.38
N ARG A 37 -11.05 -9.63 10.41
CA ARG A 37 -12.12 -8.67 10.70
C ARG A 37 -12.40 -7.77 9.48
N ARG A 38 -13.69 -7.52 9.19
CA ARG A 38 -14.18 -6.71 8.05
C ARG A 38 -14.19 -5.20 8.38
N ASP A 39 -13.08 -4.68 8.81
CA ASP A 39 -12.86 -3.28 9.21
C ASP A 39 -11.82 -2.57 8.34
N LYS A 40 -11.52 -3.13 7.17
CA LYS A 40 -10.45 -2.64 6.28
C LYS A 40 -10.97 -2.38 4.88
N LEU A 41 -10.55 -1.27 4.31
CA LEU A 41 -10.58 -1.02 2.88
C LEU A 41 -9.18 -1.31 2.33
N ILE A 42 -9.09 -2.18 1.33
CA ILE A 42 -7.83 -2.53 0.70
C ILE A 42 -7.68 -1.71 -0.58
N THR A 43 -6.70 -0.81 -0.60
CA THR A 43 -6.40 -0.02 -1.79
C THR A 43 -5.11 -0.54 -2.43
N ASN A 44 -5.21 -1.06 -3.64
CA ASN A 44 -4.06 -1.50 -4.41
C ASN A 44 -3.51 -0.33 -5.22
N LEU A 45 -2.21 -0.09 -5.12
CA LEU A 45 -1.49 0.76 -6.06
C LEU A 45 -0.88 -0.13 -7.14
N LEU A 46 -1.43 -0.06 -8.34
CA LEU A 46 -1.01 -0.90 -9.46
C LEU A 46 0.11 -0.19 -10.25
N PRO A 47 1.24 -0.87 -10.51
CA PRO A 47 2.30 -0.30 -11.31
C PRO A 47 1.84 -0.10 -12.75
N GLY A 48 2.26 1.01 -13.34
CA GLY A 48 2.08 1.27 -14.77
C GLY A 48 3.07 0.51 -15.66
N VAL A 49 3.12 0.91 -16.93
CA VAL A 49 4.04 0.33 -17.90
C VAL A 49 5.49 0.51 -17.43
N PRO A 50 6.29 -0.56 -17.36
CA PRO A 50 7.70 -0.45 -17.00
C PRO A 50 8.52 0.16 -18.15
N HIS A 51 9.53 0.98 -17.81
CA HIS A 51 10.44 1.58 -18.80
C HIS A 51 11.44 0.59 -19.41
N LEU A 52 11.73 -0.48 -18.70
CA LEU A 52 12.71 -1.48 -19.14
C LEU A 52 12.02 -2.69 -19.76
N SER A 53 12.72 -3.37 -20.65
CA SER A 53 12.25 -4.65 -21.19
C SER A 53 11.99 -5.64 -20.06
N PRO A 54 10.85 -6.33 -20.07
CA PRO A 54 10.49 -7.23 -18.99
C PRO A 54 11.43 -8.44 -18.93
N ILE A 55 11.81 -8.80 -17.71
CA ILE A 55 12.55 -10.04 -17.45
C ILE A 55 11.60 -11.21 -17.63
N THR A 56 12.07 -12.25 -18.31
CA THR A 56 11.36 -13.51 -18.48
C THR A 56 11.99 -14.61 -17.62
N VAL A 57 11.18 -15.57 -17.19
CA VAL A 57 11.68 -16.75 -16.49
C VAL A 57 12.45 -17.62 -17.50
N PRO A 58 13.75 -17.89 -17.26
CA PRO A 58 14.52 -18.74 -18.14
C PRO A 58 14.12 -20.22 -17.98
N LYS A 59 14.33 -21.02 -19.01
CA LYS A 59 14.29 -22.48 -18.88
C LYS A 59 15.62 -22.99 -18.34
N HIS A 60 15.58 -23.88 -17.35
CA HIS A 60 16.77 -24.49 -16.76
C HIS A 60 16.85 -25.99 -17.06
N GLU A 61 18.05 -26.53 -17.23
CA GLU A 61 18.21 -27.98 -17.51
C GLU A 61 17.78 -28.85 -16.30
N LEU A 62 18.11 -28.37 -15.09
CA LEU A 62 17.74 -29.02 -13.83
C LEU A 62 16.52 -28.28 -13.24
N ASP A 63 15.34 -28.82 -13.46
CA ASP A 63 14.07 -28.25 -12.98
C ASP A 63 13.72 -28.72 -11.56
N GLN A 64 14.65 -28.52 -10.61
CA GLN A 64 14.49 -29.00 -9.23
C GLN A 64 13.39 -28.25 -8.46
N ASP A 65 13.15 -27.00 -8.81
CA ASP A 65 12.14 -26.11 -8.21
C ASP A 65 10.83 -26.08 -9.02
N GLN A 66 10.75 -26.80 -10.13
CA GLN A 66 9.60 -26.87 -11.03
C GLN A 66 9.21 -25.51 -11.66
N LEU A 67 10.12 -24.56 -11.72
CA LEU A 67 9.87 -23.25 -12.33
C LEU A 67 9.87 -23.27 -13.86
N ASN A 68 10.31 -24.36 -14.51
CA ASN A 68 10.23 -24.49 -15.95
C ASN A 68 8.80 -24.43 -16.51
N GLN A 69 7.78 -24.69 -15.69
CA GLN A 69 6.38 -24.46 -16.07
C GLN A 69 6.06 -22.97 -16.33
N LEU A 70 6.88 -22.05 -15.81
CA LEU A 70 6.79 -20.62 -16.05
C LEU A 70 7.79 -20.12 -17.10
N ALA A 71 8.58 -21.00 -17.69
CA ALA A 71 9.60 -20.62 -18.68
C ALA A 71 8.99 -19.82 -19.84
N GLY A 72 9.60 -18.65 -20.13
CA GLY A 72 9.10 -17.72 -21.13
C GLY A 72 8.01 -16.75 -20.63
N VAL A 73 7.48 -16.92 -19.43
CA VAL A 73 6.55 -15.96 -18.82
C VAL A 73 7.31 -14.75 -18.29
N THR A 74 6.79 -13.56 -18.53
CA THR A 74 7.43 -12.32 -18.03
C THR A 74 7.06 -12.04 -16.58
N MET A 75 7.97 -11.39 -15.84
CA MET A 75 7.71 -10.97 -14.46
C MET A 75 6.46 -10.09 -14.32
N PRO A 76 6.20 -9.10 -15.19
CA PRO A 76 4.95 -8.34 -15.14
C PRO A 76 3.71 -9.22 -15.33
N ARG A 77 3.77 -10.25 -16.17
CA ARG A 77 2.64 -11.18 -16.34
C ARG A 77 2.38 -12.01 -15.09
N ILE A 78 3.44 -12.45 -14.40
CA ILE A 78 3.33 -13.17 -13.12
C ILE A 78 2.72 -12.25 -12.05
N LEU A 79 3.20 -11.01 -11.97
CA LEU A 79 2.64 -10.02 -11.04
C LEU A 79 1.15 -9.75 -11.32
N GLN A 80 0.79 -9.56 -12.60
CA GLN A 80 -0.61 -9.33 -12.98
C GLN A 80 -1.50 -10.52 -12.58
N ALA A 81 -1.04 -11.75 -12.79
CA ALA A 81 -1.79 -12.94 -12.40
C ALA A 81 -1.99 -13.01 -10.87
N ALA A 82 -0.98 -12.59 -10.09
CA ALA A 82 -1.11 -12.51 -8.63
C ALA A 82 -2.11 -11.42 -8.20
N ILE A 83 -2.11 -10.25 -8.85
CA ILE A 83 -3.07 -9.17 -8.61
C ILE A 83 -4.49 -9.65 -8.90
N ASP A 84 -4.72 -10.20 -10.10
CA ASP A 84 -6.03 -10.67 -10.55
C ASP A 84 -6.58 -11.77 -9.63
N GLY A 85 -5.72 -12.73 -9.26
CA GLY A 85 -6.09 -13.82 -8.36
C GLY A 85 -6.44 -13.35 -6.95
N THR A 86 -5.66 -12.42 -6.41
CA THR A 86 -5.89 -11.83 -5.09
C THR A 86 -7.16 -11.00 -5.07
N ASN A 87 -7.35 -10.11 -6.05
CA ASN A 87 -8.54 -9.29 -6.16
C ASN A 87 -9.80 -10.12 -6.35
N LYS A 88 -9.71 -11.18 -7.16
CA LYS A 88 -10.84 -12.11 -7.31
C LYS A 88 -11.20 -12.77 -5.97
N ALA A 89 -10.21 -13.27 -5.21
CA ALA A 89 -10.45 -13.90 -3.91
C ALA A 89 -11.12 -12.91 -2.93
N TYR A 90 -10.68 -11.65 -2.90
CA TYR A 90 -11.32 -10.62 -2.08
C TYR A 90 -12.76 -10.32 -2.54
N ALA A 91 -12.99 -10.24 -3.85
CA ALA A 91 -14.32 -9.99 -4.40
C ALA A 91 -15.29 -11.13 -4.09
N ASP A 92 -14.87 -12.38 -4.23
CA ASP A 92 -15.67 -13.57 -3.92
C ASP A 92 -16.14 -13.56 -2.44
N GLU A 93 -15.31 -13.03 -1.53
CA GLU A 93 -15.63 -12.85 -0.11
C GLU A 93 -16.21 -11.46 0.22
N GLN A 94 -16.56 -10.68 -0.77
CA GLN A 94 -17.12 -9.32 -0.61
C GLN A 94 -16.24 -8.41 0.28
N ARG A 95 -14.91 -8.53 0.17
CA ARG A 95 -13.97 -7.61 0.81
C ARG A 95 -13.90 -6.32 0.01
N PRO A 96 -14.04 -5.14 0.64
CA PRO A 96 -13.97 -3.89 -0.10
C PRO A 96 -12.54 -3.62 -0.58
N THR A 97 -12.39 -3.49 -1.89
CA THR A 97 -11.13 -3.16 -2.55
C THR A 97 -11.29 -1.98 -3.49
N ALA A 98 -10.21 -1.26 -3.73
CA ALA A 98 -10.11 -0.21 -4.72
C ALA A 98 -8.74 -0.28 -5.42
N ASP A 99 -8.70 -0.03 -6.72
CA ASP A 99 -7.47 -0.04 -7.49
C ASP A 99 -7.11 1.38 -7.95
N LEU A 100 -5.89 1.80 -7.67
CA LEU A 100 -5.27 3.01 -8.18
C LEU A 100 -4.21 2.60 -9.21
N ALA A 101 -4.53 2.71 -10.49
CA ALA A 101 -3.62 2.37 -11.56
C ALA A 101 -2.77 3.58 -11.95
N LEU A 102 -1.45 3.46 -11.89
CA LEU A 102 -0.53 4.43 -12.49
C LEU A 102 -0.41 4.12 -13.98
N PRO A 103 -0.52 5.11 -14.88
CA PRO A 103 -0.30 4.87 -16.31
C PRO A 103 1.15 4.46 -16.61
N GLU A 104 2.08 5.10 -15.95
CA GLU A 104 3.52 4.86 -16.07
C GLU A 104 4.22 5.10 -14.72
N ILE A 105 5.39 4.50 -14.54
CA ILE A 105 6.24 4.78 -13.37
C ILE A 105 7.25 5.87 -13.77
N ASN A 106 6.86 7.13 -13.58
CA ASN A 106 7.70 8.30 -13.82
C ASN A 106 7.40 9.41 -12.80
N GLU A 107 8.22 10.46 -12.82
CA GLU A 107 8.12 11.58 -11.87
C GLU A 107 6.76 12.30 -11.97
N HIS A 108 6.22 12.40 -13.18
CA HIS A 108 4.94 13.05 -13.42
C HIS A 108 3.79 12.28 -12.77
N SER A 109 3.69 10.97 -13.03
CA SER A 109 2.66 10.12 -12.45
C SER A 109 2.77 10.03 -10.92
N LEU A 110 4.00 9.98 -10.39
CA LEU A 110 4.22 10.02 -8.96
C LEU A 110 3.81 11.36 -8.34
N GLY A 111 4.12 12.47 -9.01
CA GLY A 111 3.69 13.81 -8.58
C GLY A 111 2.17 13.94 -8.53
N GLN A 112 1.47 13.43 -9.55
CA GLN A 112 0.00 13.36 -9.57
C GLN A 112 -0.56 12.50 -8.44
N LEU A 113 0.02 11.34 -8.19
CA LEU A 113 -0.38 10.46 -7.08
C LEU A 113 -0.22 11.17 -5.73
N PHE A 114 0.92 11.81 -5.48
CA PHE A 114 1.15 12.54 -4.24
C PHE A 114 0.16 13.68 -4.06
N GLN A 115 -0.06 14.48 -5.09
CA GLN A 115 -1.04 15.57 -5.03
C GLN A 115 -2.46 15.06 -4.76
N MET A 116 -2.86 13.98 -5.43
CA MET A 116 -4.15 13.33 -5.21
C MET A 116 -4.29 12.88 -3.76
N LEU A 117 -3.29 12.19 -3.20
CA LEU A 117 -3.33 11.69 -1.83
C LEU A 117 -3.33 12.83 -0.80
N MET A 118 -2.59 13.91 -1.05
CA MET A 118 -2.63 15.11 -0.19
C MET A 118 -4.02 15.76 -0.16
N LEU A 119 -4.64 15.92 -1.32
CA LEU A 119 -6.00 16.46 -1.42
C LEU A 119 -7.02 15.52 -0.78
N ALA A 120 -6.93 14.21 -1.05
CA ALA A 120 -7.80 13.20 -0.43
C ALA A 120 -7.72 13.24 1.10
N THR A 121 -6.52 13.37 1.66
CA THR A 121 -6.32 13.49 3.12
C THR A 121 -7.02 14.73 3.69
N VAL A 122 -6.97 15.87 2.99
CA VAL A 122 -7.67 17.10 3.44
C VAL A 122 -9.19 16.89 3.39
N VAL A 123 -9.69 16.27 2.33
CA VAL A 123 -11.13 15.98 2.18
C VAL A 123 -11.58 15.00 3.26
N GLU A 124 -10.85 13.91 3.45
CA GLU A 124 -11.16 12.91 4.49
C GLU A 124 -11.16 13.55 5.89
N GLY A 125 -10.16 14.38 6.20
CA GLY A 125 -10.13 15.13 7.46
C GLY A 125 -11.38 15.96 7.69
N ARG A 126 -11.90 16.60 6.65
CA ARG A 126 -13.16 17.34 6.73
C ARG A 126 -14.37 16.44 6.97
N LEU A 127 -14.42 15.31 6.27
CA LEU A 127 -15.53 14.34 6.39
C LEU A 127 -15.59 13.71 7.78
N VAL A 128 -14.43 13.37 8.37
CA VAL A 128 -14.39 12.79 9.73
C VAL A 128 -14.36 13.85 10.84
N GLY A 129 -14.39 15.15 10.50
CA GLY A 129 -14.41 16.24 11.47
C GLY A 129 -13.07 16.42 12.20
N THR A 130 -11.96 16.16 11.51
CA THR A 130 -10.60 16.31 12.05
C THR A 130 -9.84 17.37 11.25
N ASN A 131 -9.08 18.24 11.96
CA ASN A 131 -8.14 19.15 11.28
C ASN A 131 -6.92 18.35 10.80
N PRO A 132 -6.69 18.22 9.47
CA PRO A 132 -5.57 17.45 8.95
C PRO A 132 -4.21 18.10 9.14
N TYR A 133 -4.17 19.36 9.57
CA TYR A 133 -2.94 20.13 9.73
C TYR A 133 -2.42 20.09 11.17
N GLY A 134 -1.09 20.19 11.32
CA GLY A 134 -0.39 20.13 12.61
C GLY A 134 -0.40 18.72 13.22
N GLN A 135 0.43 18.53 14.25
CA GLN A 135 0.70 17.23 14.88
C GLN A 135 0.80 17.35 16.40
N PRO A 136 -0.30 17.72 17.09
CA PRO A 136 -0.23 18.00 18.54
C PRO A 136 0.22 16.81 19.39
N GLY A 137 -0.11 15.58 18.98
CA GLY A 137 0.30 14.36 19.69
C GLY A 137 1.80 14.11 19.68
N VAL A 138 2.49 14.55 18.62
CA VAL A 138 3.94 14.37 18.47
C VAL A 138 4.73 15.31 19.37
N GLU A 139 4.17 16.46 19.74
CA GLU A 139 4.85 17.43 20.60
C GLU A 139 5.03 16.92 22.04
N ALA A 140 4.15 16.04 22.51
CA ALA A 140 4.24 15.49 23.86
C ALA A 140 5.52 14.66 24.06
N TYR A 141 5.83 13.75 23.15
CA TYR A 141 7.03 12.92 23.27
C TYR A 141 8.31 13.76 23.09
N LYS A 142 8.31 14.76 22.22
CA LYS A 142 9.45 15.65 22.03
C LYS A 142 9.80 16.40 23.33
N LYS A 143 8.79 16.95 24.02
CA LYS A 143 8.96 17.60 25.33
C LYS A 143 9.53 16.64 26.37
N ASN A 144 8.99 15.42 26.44
CA ASN A 144 9.48 14.40 27.37
C ASN A 144 10.93 14.00 27.07
N MET A 145 11.26 13.85 25.79
CA MET A 145 12.64 13.55 25.37
C MET A 145 13.60 14.68 25.76
N GLN A 146 13.23 15.94 25.52
CA GLN A 146 14.03 17.11 25.92
C GLN A 146 14.24 17.15 27.45
N ALA A 147 13.17 16.91 28.21
CA ALA A 147 13.26 16.85 29.66
C ALA A 147 14.21 15.76 30.16
N ASN A 148 14.13 14.55 29.55
CA ASN A 148 15.01 13.43 29.88
C ASN A 148 16.48 13.71 29.53
N LEU A 149 16.74 14.53 28.52
CA LEU A 149 18.07 14.95 28.13
C LEU A 149 18.57 16.18 28.90
N GLY A 150 17.73 16.80 29.74
CA GLY A 150 18.08 18.02 30.49
C GLY A 150 18.26 19.25 29.58
N ILE A 151 17.68 19.26 28.38
CA ILE A 151 17.73 20.40 27.44
C ILE A 151 16.37 21.10 27.40
N LYS A 152 16.42 22.44 27.20
CA LYS A 152 15.21 23.27 27.12
C LYS A 152 14.81 23.52 25.69
#